data_fac8c587841912de754f57dd851ce7fe
#
_entry.id   fac8c587841912de754f57dd851ce7fe
#
_cell.length_a   1.000
_cell.length_b   1.000
_cell.length_c   1.000
_cell.angle_alpha   90.00
_cell.angle_beta   90.00
_cell.angle_gamma   90.00
#
_symmetry.space_group_name_H-M   'P 1'
#
loop_
_entity.id
_entity.type
_entity.pdbx_description
1 polymer ?
#
loop_
_entity_poly.entity_id
_entity_poly.type
_entity_poly.pdbx_seq_one_letter_code
_entity_poly.pdbx_strand_id
1 'polypeptide(L)'
;MNNKYLIRLDDACPTMDGAKWQRMFDLLDQYGVRPMVGIIPHNEDPKQEIDAPDEEFWNKAKLWQQKGYAIALHGYNHCYISDEGLKGLNPLWSRSEFAGVPYDVQKQKIRDGFEILSSHGVKPKYFFAPSHTFDENTLKALKECADIRIISDTIATKPYKRGDFIFLPQLGGHCTEMKISGVWTFCLHPSTMTDANFEATEIFLKEHKEEFVSFESLDLDNLRGKGLLDSLLSKAYFLRRKLRH
;
A
#
# COMPACT_ATOMS: atom_id res chain seq x y z
N MET A 1 17.11 8.25 -17.26
CA MET A 1 16.78 8.21 -15.81
C MET A 1 16.73 6.75 -15.44
N ASN A 2 17.35 6.37 -14.30
CA ASN A 2 17.29 4.99 -13.81
C ASN A 2 15.95 4.74 -13.12
N ASN A 3 15.54 3.48 -13.01
CA ASN A 3 14.38 3.09 -12.22
C ASN A 3 14.61 3.43 -10.74
N LYS A 4 13.54 3.73 -10.03
CA LYS A 4 13.49 3.76 -8.57
C LYS A 4 12.49 2.71 -8.10
N TYR A 5 12.94 1.79 -7.27
CA TYR A 5 12.12 0.73 -6.72
C TYR A 5 11.76 1.01 -5.27
N LEU A 6 10.54 0.65 -4.90
CA LEU A 6 9.97 0.78 -3.57
C LEU A 6 9.32 -0.54 -3.18
N ILE A 7 9.41 -0.91 -1.91
CA ILE A 7 8.69 -2.06 -1.36
C ILE A 7 7.54 -1.57 -0.49
N ARG A 8 6.36 -2.12 -0.71
CA ARG A 8 5.19 -1.98 0.15
C ARG A 8 4.80 -3.35 0.66
N LEU A 9 4.64 -3.47 1.97
CA LEU A 9 4.19 -4.67 2.65
C LEU A 9 2.75 -4.46 3.09
N ASP A 10 1.83 -5.26 2.57
CA ASP A 10 0.41 -5.15 2.84
C ASP A 10 -0.02 -6.15 3.93
N ASP A 11 -1.11 -5.85 4.62
CA ASP A 11 -1.83 -6.70 5.57
C ASP A 11 -1.12 -6.91 6.93
N ALA A 12 -0.34 -5.93 7.42
CA ALA A 12 0.21 -6.00 8.78
C ALA A 12 -0.92 -5.86 9.81
N CYS A 13 -1.04 -6.84 10.71
CA CYS A 13 -1.98 -6.84 11.81
C CYS A 13 -1.45 -7.73 12.96
N PRO A 14 -2.03 -7.66 14.18
CA PRO A 14 -1.56 -8.46 15.31
C PRO A 14 -1.59 -9.99 15.06
N THR A 15 -2.41 -10.46 14.13
CA THR A 15 -2.62 -11.89 13.84
C THR A 15 -1.93 -12.37 12.54
N MET A 16 -1.06 -11.56 11.95
CA MET A 16 -0.29 -11.92 10.76
C MET A 16 0.68 -13.08 11.01
N ASP A 17 1.20 -13.74 9.96
CA ASP A 17 2.28 -14.74 10.06
C ASP A 17 3.58 -14.08 10.56
N GLY A 18 3.79 -14.08 11.86
CA GLY A 18 4.89 -13.36 12.50
C GLY A 18 6.27 -13.82 12.02
N ALA A 19 6.43 -15.12 11.73
CA ALA A 19 7.70 -15.67 11.25
C ALA A 19 8.05 -15.17 9.84
N LYS A 20 7.09 -15.17 8.93
CA LYS A 20 7.31 -14.67 7.55
C LYS A 20 7.49 -13.16 7.51
N TRP A 21 6.77 -12.42 8.35
CA TRP A 21 6.96 -10.99 8.47
C TRP A 21 8.34 -10.64 9.02
N GLN A 22 8.80 -11.34 10.05
CA GLN A 22 10.16 -11.13 10.57
C GLN A 22 11.21 -11.47 9.51
N ARG A 23 11.07 -12.61 8.79
CA ARG A 23 11.95 -12.97 7.67
C ARG A 23 12.01 -11.86 6.60
N MET A 24 10.87 -11.25 6.26
CA MET A 24 10.83 -10.15 5.30
C MET A 24 11.57 -8.91 5.82
N PHE A 25 11.35 -8.54 7.07
CA PHE A 25 12.04 -7.40 7.66
C PHE A 25 13.56 -7.63 7.74
N ASP A 26 14.00 -8.81 8.16
CA ASP A 26 15.42 -9.17 8.21
C ASP A 26 16.05 -9.08 6.80
N LEU A 27 15.35 -9.58 5.79
CA LEU A 27 15.78 -9.52 4.41
C LEU A 27 15.91 -8.05 3.94
N LEU A 28 14.91 -7.21 4.17
CA LEU A 28 14.94 -5.80 3.77
C LEU A 28 16.01 -5.01 4.53
N ASP A 29 16.17 -5.26 5.83
CA ASP A 29 17.21 -4.63 6.66
C ASP A 29 18.62 -5.01 6.16
N GLN A 30 18.85 -6.28 5.76
CA GLN A 30 20.12 -6.76 5.20
C GLN A 30 20.54 -5.97 3.96
N TYR A 31 19.59 -5.59 3.11
CA TYR A 31 19.85 -4.79 1.90
C TYR A 31 19.67 -3.28 2.11
N GLY A 32 19.33 -2.84 3.32
CA GLY A 32 19.14 -1.43 3.65
C GLY A 32 17.88 -0.81 3.05
N VAL A 33 16.90 -1.64 2.65
CA VAL A 33 15.64 -1.22 2.05
C VAL A 33 14.63 -0.87 3.14
N ARG A 34 14.02 0.31 3.05
CA ARG A 34 13.01 0.81 3.98
C ARG A 34 11.63 0.74 3.33
N PRO A 35 10.80 -0.23 3.69
CA PRO A 35 9.48 -0.42 3.08
C PRO A 35 8.46 0.59 3.58
N MET A 36 7.30 0.62 2.91
CA MET A 36 6.04 1.05 3.49
C MET A 36 5.36 -0.17 4.11
N VAL A 37 4.82 -0.01 5.31
CA VAL A 37 4.02 -1.03 5.99
C VAL A 37 2.58 -0.56 6.07
N GLY A 38 1.67 -1.30 5.45
CA GLY A 38 0.24 -1.07 5.53
C GLY A 38 -0.34 -1.83 6.70
N ILE A 39 -0.85 -1.09 7.68
CA ILE A 39 -1.41 -1.65 8.91
C ILE A 39 -2.93 -1.67 8.81
N ILE A 40 -3.52 -2.84 9.04
CA ILE A 40 -4.96 -3.02 9.24
C ILE A 40 -5.26 -2.69 10.72
N PRO A 41 -6.00 -1.61 11.01
CA PRO A 41 -6.21 -1.15 12.40
C PRO A 41 -6.98 -2.12 13.27
N HIS A 42 -8.00 -2.76 12.70
CA HIS A 42 -8.95 -3.62 13.40
C HIS A 42 -9.32 -4.81 12.50
N ASN A 43 -8.42 -5.79 12.43
CA ASN A 43 -8.63 -6.92 11.52
C ASN A 43 -9.89 -7.73 11.88
N GLU A 44 -10.78 -7.90 10.89
CA GLU A 44 -11.94 -8.80 10.94
C GLU A 44 -11.95 -9.75 9.71
N ASP A 45 -10.90 -9.78 8.92
CA ASP A 45 -10.76 -10.75 7.82
C ASP A 45 -10.15 -12.05 8.35
N PRO A 46 -10.91 -13.17 8.37
CA PRO A 46 -10.39 -14.45 8.85
C PRO A 46 -9.14 -14.95 8.10
N LYS A 47 -8.90 -14.45 6.90
CA LYS A 47 -7.68 -14.81 6.12
C LYS A 47 -6.41 -14.19 6.68
N GLN A 48 -6.54 -13.16 7.50
CA GLN A 48 -5.42 -12.51 8.19
C GLN A 48 -5.28 -12.97 9.65
N GLU A 49 -6.14 -13.89 10.11
CA GLU A 49 -6.04 -14.56 11.42
C GLU A 49 -5.18 -15.82 11.28
N ILE A 50 -3.85 -15.65 11.22
CA ILE A 50 -2.89 -16.72 10.96
C ILE A 50 -2.24 -17.19 12.26
N ASP A 51 -1.68 -16.27 13.05
CA ASP A 51 -1.09 -16.54 14.34
C ASP A 51 -2.01 -16.04 15.48
N ALA A 52 -1.71 -16.43 16.71
CA ALA A 52 -2.31 -15.81 17.89
C ALA A 52 -1.96 -14.32 17.93
N PRO A 53 -2.85 -13.46 18.44
CA PRO A 53 -2.59 -12.02 18.51
C PRO A 53 -1.26 -11.70 19.21
N ASP A 54 -0.39 -10.97 18.54
CA ASP A 54 0.88 -10.51 19.08
C ASP A 54 0.67 -9.25 19.94
N GLU A 55 0.79 -9.40 21.27
CA GLU A 55 0.64 -8.30 22.22
C GLU A 55 1.68 -7.17 21.99
N GLU A 56 2.85 -7.50 21.41
CA GLU A 56 3.90 -6.55 21.11
C GLU A 56 3.77 -5.88 19.73
N PHE A 57 2.72 -6.19 18.97
CA PHE A 57 2.55 -5.68 17.61
C PHE A 57 2.68 -4.15 17.52
N TRP A 58 2.02 -3.41 18.40
CA TRP A 58 2.05 -1.95 18.39
C TRP A 58 3.42 -1.38 18.78
N ASN A 59 4.16 -2.07 19.64
CA ASN A 59 5.54 -1.71 19.95
C ASN A 59 6.45 -1.95 18.74
N LYS A 60 6.26 -3.06 18.01
CA LYS A 60 6.95 -3.33 16.75
C LYS A 60 6.62 -2.28 15.68
N ALA A 61 5.35 -1.89 15.54
CA ALA A 61 4.93 -0.85 14.61
C ALA A 61 5.59 0.52 14.89
N LYS A 62 5.73 0.89 16.15
CA LYS A 62 6.51 2.09 16.55
C LYS A 62 7.99 1.98 16.17
N LEU A 63 8.59 0.80 16.34
CA LEU A 63 9.98 0.56 15.94
C LEU A 63 10.17 0.66 14.42
N TRP A 64 9.23 0.14 13.62
CA TRP A 64 9.26 0.32 12.16
C TRP A 64 9.28 1.80 11.78
N GLN A 65 8.39 2.59 12.37
CA GLN A 65 8.36 4.04 12.16
C GLN A 65 9.68 4.71 12.57
N GLN A 66 10.28 4.33 13.71
CA GLN A 66 11.56 4.85 14.18
C GLN A 66 12.74 4.48 13.26
N LYS A 67 12.69 3.30 12.63
CA LYS A 67 13.67 2.87 11.61
C LYS A 67 13.51 3.64 10.29
N GLY A 68 12.50 4.50 10.16
CA GLY A 68 12.21 5.26 8.94
C GLY A 68 11.42 4.47 7.89
N TYR A 69 10.70 3.43 8.30
CA TYR A 69 9.71 2.78 7.45
C TYR A 69 8.50 3.70 7.31
N ALA A 70 7.95 3.79 6.11
CA ALA A 70 6.71 4.52 5.88
C ALA A 70 5.53 3.73 6.46
N ILE A 71 4.62 4.41 7.17
CA ILE A 71 3.43 3.76 7.71
C ILE A 71 2.20 4.22 6.94
N ALA A 72 1.41 3.25 6.50
CA ALA A 72 0.14 3.49 5.83
C ALA A 72 -1.04 2.94 6.63
N LEU A 73 -2.13 3.69 6.59
CA LEU A 73 -3.44 3.18 6.97
C LEU A 73 -3.93 2.26 5.85
N HIS A 74 -4.10 0.96 6.14
CA HIS A 74 -4.56 -0.05 5.18
C HIS A 74 -6.01 -0.44 5.46
N GLY A 75 -6.92 0.42 4.99
CA GLY A 75 -8.33 0.26 5.28
C GLY A 75 -8.66 0.43 6.77
N TYR A 76 -9.65 -0.31 7.25
CA TYR A 76 -10.06 -0.35 8.64
C TYR A 76 -10.06 -1.79 9.18
N ASN A 77 -10.94 -2.64 8.64
CA ASN A 77 -11.11 -4.01 9.12
C ASN A 77 -10.88 -5.09 8.06
N HIS A 78 -10.43 -4.70 6.87
CA HIS A 78 -10.16 -5.57 5.72
C HIS A 78 -11.38 -6.37 5.24
N CYS A 79 -12.61 -5.93 5.56
CA CYS A 79 -13.86 -6.57 5.16
C CYS A 79 -14.47 -5.88 3.94
N TYR A 80 -14.73 -6.67 2.90
CA TYR A 80 -15.37 -6.19 1.68
C TYR A 80 -16.89 -6.17 1.84
N ILE A 81 -17.48 -4.99 1.82
CA ILE A 81 -18.91 -4.74 2.03
C ILE A 81 -19.62 -4.13 0.82
N SER A 82 -18.89 -4.00 -0.30
CA SER A 82 -19.41 -3.49 -1.57
C SER A 82 -18.84 -4.27 -2.74
N ASP A 83 -19.63 -4.42 -3.81
CA ASP A 83 -19.23 -4.99 -5.10
C ASP A 83 -19.00 -3.90 -6.18
N GLU A 84 -18.92 -2.65 -5.77
CA GLU A 84 -18.79 -1.50 -6.67
C GLU A 84 -17.33 -1.03 -6.89
N GLY A 85 -16.35 -1.82 -6.49
CA GLY A 85 -14.94 -1.46 -6.63
C GLY A 85 -14.51 -1.09 -8.06
N LEU A 86 -15.12 -1.70 -9.08
CA LEU A 86 -14.87 -1.36 -10.49
C LEU A 86 -15.37 0.03 -10.90
N LYS A 87 -16.22 0.67 -10.09
CA LYS A 87 -16.68 2.05 -10.30
C LYS A 87 -15.78 3.07 -9.60
N GLY A 88 -14.82 2.61 -8.78
CA GLY A 88 -13.90 3.44 -8.03
C GLY A 88 -12.81 4.10 -8.89
N LEU A 89 -11.91 4.80 -8.22
CA LEU A 89 -10.80 5.52 -8.84
C LEU A 89 -9.69 4.59 -9.33
N ASN A 90 -9.60 3.39 -8.74
CA ASN A 90 -8.64 2.36 -9.10
C ASN A 90 -9.38 1.02 -9.32
N PRO A 91 -9.99 0.81 -10.49
CA PRO A 91 -10.94 -0.28 -10.75
C PRO A 91 -10.23 -1.62 -10.98
N LEU A 92 -9.58 -2.16 -9.95
CA LEU A 92 -8.85 -3.43 -9.99
C LEU A 92 -9.74 -4.65 -9.72
N TRP A 93 -10.69 -4.54 -8.80
CA TRP A 93 -11.58 -5.59 -8.36
C TRP A 93 -13.00 -5.07 -8.18
N SER A 94 -14.01 -5.95 -8.26
CA SER A 94 -15.39 -5.58 -7.93
C SER A 94 -15.56 -5.37 -6.43
N ARG A 95 -14.99 -6.26 -5.62
CA ARG A 95 -15.07 -6.18 -4.15
C ARG A 95 -14.36 -4.95 -3.61
N SER A 96 -14.94 -4.30 -2.60
CA SER A 96 -14.35 -3.14 -1.97
C SER A 96 -14.76 -3.02 -0.49
N GLU A 97 -13.83 -2.53 0.30
CA GLU A 97 -14.12 -2.04 1.65
C GLU A 97 -14.65 -0.59 1.62
N PHE A 98 -14.35 0.17 0.55
CA PHE A 98 -14.64 1.60 0.45
C PHE A 98 -15.46 1.98 -0.78
N ALA A 99 -15.01 1.67 -1.99
CA ALA A 99 -15.69 2.13 -3.21
C ALA A 99 -17.14 1.64 -3.26
N GLY A 100 -18.08 2.60 -3.48
CA GLY A 100 -19.52 2.34 -3.48
C GLY A 100 -20.16 2.25 -2.09
N VAL A 101 -19.39 2.38 -1.02
CA VAL A 101 -19.91 2.42 0.35
C VAL A 101 -20.39 3.84 0.69
N PRO A 102 -21.48 4.02 1.44
CA PRO A 102 -21.94 5.36 1.86
C PRO A 102 -20.85 6.17 2.55
N TYR A 103 -20.81 7.47 2.28
CA TYR A 103 -19.76 8.37 2.77
C TYR A 103 -19.56 8.31 4.29
N ASP A 104 -20.65 8.34 5.05
CA ASP A 104 -20.56 8.36 6.52
C ASP A 104 -19.94 7.06 7.07
N VAL A 105 -20.19 5.93 6.41
CA VAL A 105 -19.57 4.64 6.78
C VAL A 105 -18.06 4.67 6.47
N GLN A 106 -17.68 5.15 5.27
CA GLN A 106 -16.26 5.30 4.93
C GLN A 106 -15.56 6.27 5.89
N LYS A 107 -16.22 7.38 6.21
CA LYS A 107 -15.72 8.40 7.13
C LYS A 107 -15.48 7.83 8.54
N GLN A 108 -16.41 7.02 9.03
CA GLN A 108 -16.28 6.36 10.33
C GLN A 108 -15.09 5.39 10.32
N LYS A 109 -15.01 4.50 9.32
CA LYS A 109 -13.89 3.54 9.19
C LYS A 109 -12.52 4.24 9.17
N ILE A 110 -12.38 5.31 8.41
CA ILE A 110 -11.12 6.05 8.31
C ILE A 110 -10.78 6.74 9.62
N ARG A 111 -11.76 7.36 10.29
CA ARG A 111 -11.56 7.98 11.59
C ARG A 111 -11.11 6.97 12.63
N ASP A 112 -11.87 5.88 12.80
CA ASP A 112 -11.57 4.87 13.79
C ASP A 112 -10.23 4.21 13.54
N GLY A 113 -9.93 3.89 12.27
CA GLY A 113 -8.63 3.33 11.91
C GLY A 113 -7.46 4.27 12.21
N PHE A 114 -7.61 5.55 11.90
CA PHE A 114 -6.59 6.56 12.22
C PHE A 114 -6.43 6.77 13.72
N GLU A 115 -7.52 6.77 14.48
CA GLU A 115 -7.52 6.90 15.93
C GLU A 115 -6.84 5.70 16.61
N ILE A 116 -7.09 4.48 16.14
CA ILE A 116 -6.42 3.27 16.65
C ILE A 116 -4.90 3.39 16.47
N LEU A 117 -4.41 3.64 15.25
CA LEU A 117 -2.97 3.78 15.03
C LEU A 117 -2.38 4.90 15.90
N SER A 118 -3.04 6.05 15.93
CA SER A 118 -2.58 7.23 16.67
C SER A 118 -2.53 6.99 18.18
N SER A 119 -3.52 6.30 18.75
CA SER A 119 -3.54 5.96 20.19
C SER A 119 -2.39 5.07 20.60
N HIS A 120 -1.89 4.25 19.67
CA HIS A 120 -0.69 3.44 19.85
C HIS A 120 0.62 4.16 19.50
N GLY A 121 0.59 5.47 19.20
CA GLY A 121 1.77 6.27 18.86
C GLY A 121 2.29 6.02 17.43
N VAL A 122 1.51 5.38 16.59
CA VAL A 122 1.82 5.14 15.16
C VAL A 122 1.14 6.20 14.31
N LYS A 123 1.88 6.88 13.45
CA LYS A 123 1.41 8.03 12.66
C LYS A 123 1.39 7.71 11.16
N PRO A 124 0.27 7.22 10.61
CA PRO A 124 0.20 6.93 9.19
C PRO A 124 0.19 8.23 8.37
N LYS A 125 1.07 8.32 7.39
CA LYS A 125 1.13 9.43 6.41
C LYS A 125 0.55 9.02 5.05
N TYR A 126 0.40 7.72 4.82
CA TYR A 126 -0.01 7.12 3.57
C TYR A 126 -1.30 6.35 3.74
N PHE A 127 -2.01 6.17 2.64
CA PHE A 127 -3.19 5.30 2.57
C PHE A 127 -3.12 4.44 1.32
N PHE A 128 -3.60 3.23 1.44
CA PHE A 128 -4.04 2.39 0.33
C PHE A 128 -5.17 1.46 0.80
N ALA A 129 -6.13 1.25 -0.08
CA ALA A 129 -7.31 0.47 0.28
C ALA A 129 -7.09 -1.04 0.11
N PRO A 130 -7.69 -1.90 0.95
CA PRO A 130 -7.81 -3.33 0.68
C PRO A 130 -8.39 -3.57 -0.73
N SER A 131 -7.88 -4.59 -1.43
CA SER A 131 -8.15 -4.85 -2.85
C SER A 131 -7.91 -3.65 -3.79
N HIS A 132 -7.20 -2.63 -3.36
CA HIS A 132 -6.84 -1.43 -4.15
C HIS A 132 -8.04 -0.59 -4.61
N THR A 133 -9.23 -0.77 -4.02
CA THR A 133 -10.48 -0.15 -4.50
C THR A 133 -10.99 0.92 -3.54
N PHE A 134 -11.08 2.14 -4.04
CA PHE A 134 -11.52 3.33 -3.30
C PHE A 134 -12.16 4.34 -4.27
N ASP A 135 -12.86 5.35 -3.75
CA ASP A 135 -13.57 6.36 -4.52
C ASP A 135 -13.35 7.79 -4.01
N GLU A 136 -14.08 8.76 -4.55
CA GLU A 136 -13.96 10.18 -4.14
C GLU A 136 -14.41 10.40 -2.68
N ASN A 137 -15.35 9.60 -2.18
CA ASN A 137 -15.77 9.65 -0.79
C ASN A 137 -14.63 9.21 0.14
N THR A 138 -13.85 8.21 -0.27
CA THR A 138 -12.65 7.78 0.47
C THR A 138 -11.65 8.91 0.59
N LEU A 139 -11.35 9.60 -0.52
CA LEU A 139 -10.43 10.74 -0.51
C LEU A 139 -10.96 11.87 0.39
N LYS A 140 -12.25 12.18 0.30
CA LYS A 140 -12.89 13.18 1.15
C LYS A 140 -12.76 12.82 2.63
N ALA A 141 -13.04 11.57 3.00
CA ALA A 141 -12.95 11.11 4.38
C ALA A 141 -11.50 11.14 4.91
N LEU A 142 -10.51 10.74 4.11
CA LEU A 142 -9.08 10.85 4.45
C LEU A 142 -8.68 12.30 4.74
N LYS A 143 -9.17 13.22 3.91
CA LYS A 143 -8.91 14.65 4.09
C LYS A 143 -9.50 15.20 5.38
N GLU A 144 -10.71 14.79 5.73
CA GLU A 144 -11.46 15.35 6.86
C GLU A 144 -11.08 14.73 8.21
N CYS A 145 -10.70 13.44 8.23
CA CYS A 145 -10.54 12.69 9.48
C CYS A 145 -9.11 12.32 9.83
N ALA A 146 -8.22 12.21 8.85
CA ALA A 146 -6.88 11.67 9.07
C ALA A 146 -5.76 12.59 8.59
N ASP A 147 -6.08 13.65 7.86
CA ASP A 147 -5.13 14.54 7.16
C ASP A 147 -4.12 13.79 6.26
N ILE A 148 -4.47 12.58 5.81
CA ILE A 148 -3.67 11.80 4.88
C ILE A 148 -3.91 12.29 3.46
N ARG A 149 -2.82 12.63 2.74
CA ARG A 149 -2.87 13.18 1.37
C ARG A 149 -2.08 12.34 0.36
N ILE A 150 -1.44 11.25 0.78
CA ILE A 150 -0.61 10.43 -0.09
C ILE A 150 -1.25 9.05 -0.22
N ILE A 151 -1.62 8.71 -1.46
CA ILE A 151 -2.24 7.43 -1.82
C ILE A 151 -1.21 6.57 -2.52
N SER A 152 -0.89 5.40 -1.95
CA SER A 152 0.02 4.44 -2.58
C SER A 152 -0.73 3.44 -3.44
N ASP A 153 -1.46 3.94 -4.45
CA ASP A 153 -2.29 3.08 -5.30
C ASP A 153 -2.67 3.79 -6.60
N THR A 154 -1.93 3.52 -7.67
CA THR A 154 -2.24 4.03 -9.02
C THR A 154 -1.42 3.32 -10.08
N ILE A 155 -1.90 3.32 -11.30
CA ILE A 155 -1.13 2.89 -12.47
C ILE A 155 -0.56 4.14 -13.17
N ALA A 156 0.73 4.37 -12.97
CA ALA A 156 1.49 5.47 -13.56
C ALA A 156 2.99 5.09 -13.58
N THR A 157 3.83 5.86 -14.25
CA THR A 157 5.29 5.68 -14.25
C THR A 157 5.99 6.52 -13.19
N LYS A 158 5.29 7.48 -12.60
CA LYS A 158 5.84 8.39 -11.58
C LYS A 158 4.73 8.95 -10.69
N PRO A 159 5.08 9.47 -9.50
CA PRO A 159 4.13 10.18 -8.65
C PRO A 159 3.49 11.35 -9.38
N TYR A 160 2.22 11.62 -9.08
CA TYR A 160 1.50 12.76 -9.64
C TYR A 160 0.52 13.36 -8.62
N LYS A 161 0.15 14.62 -8.83
CA LYS A 161 -0.83 15.33 -8.01
C LYS A 161 -2.19 15.32 -8.68
N ARG A 162 -3.26 15.12 -7.90
CA ARG A 162 -4.66 15.28 -8.28
C ARG A 162 -5.41 15.98 -7.16
N GLY A 163 -5.79 17.23 -7.39
CA GLY A 163 -6.34 18.07 -6.33
C GLY A 163 -5.36 18.21 -5.17
N ASP A 164 -5.81 17.90 -3.96
CA ASP A 164 -5.00 17.95 -2.74
C ASP A 164 -4.21 16.67 -2.48
N PHE A 165 -4.34 15.65 -3.35
CA PHE A 165 -3.74 14.34 -3.14
C PHE A 165 -2.56 14.09 -4.06
N ILE A 166 -1.59 13.33 -3.53
CA ILE A 166 -0.47 12.77 -4.26
C ILE A 166 -0.73 11.27 -4.43
N PHE A 167 -0.52 10.78 -5.65
CA PHE A 167 -0.66 9.36 -5.99
C PHE A 167 0.71 8.78 -6.31
N LEU A 168 1.08 7.71 -5.62
CA LEU A 168 2.30 6.95 -5.85
C LEU A 168 1.97 5.71 -6.70
N PRO A 169 2.77 5.42 -7.74
CA PRO A 169 2.60 4.21 -8.53
C PRO A 169 2.70 2.94 -7.69
N GLN A 170 1.80 1.97 -7.97
CA GLN A 170 1.86 0.61 -7.44
C GLN A 170 1.70 -0.34 -8.63
N LEU A 171 2.56 -1.34 -8.74
CA LEU A 171 2.60 -2.11 -9.97
C LEU A 171 2.19 -3.58 -9.85
N GLY A 172 2.69 -4.31 -8.88
CA GLY A 172 2.45 -5.75 -8.84
C GLY A 172 2.87 -6.42 -7.55
N GLY A 173 2.45 -7.68 -7.38
CA GLY A 173 2.67 -8.49 -6.20
C GLY A 173 4.03 -9.23 -6.16
N HIS A 174 4.99 -8.86 -7.02
CA HIS A 174 6.34 -9.42 -7.01
C HIS A 174 7.33 -8.43 -7.61
N CYS A 175 8.60 -8.54 -7.20
CA CYS A 175 9.69 -7.77 -7.77
C CYS A 175 9.99 -8.21 -9.20
N THR A 176 10.13 -7.27 -10.11
CA THR A 176 10.47 -7.53 -11.51
C THR A 176 11.15 -6.31 -12.13
N GLU A 177 12.10 -6.55 -13.05
CA GLU A 177 12.77 -5.48 -13.77
C GLU A 177 11.79 -4.70 -14.67
N MET A 178 11.79 -3.38 -14.51
CA MET A 178 10.91 -2.50 -15.26
C MET A 178 11.62 -1.93 -16.48
N LYS A 179 11.04 -2.18 -17.66
CA LYS A 179 11.58 -1.72 -18.96
C LYS A 179 11.36 -0.23 -19.23
N ILE A 180 10.41 0.38 -18.51
CA ILE A 180 10.10 1.81 -18.63
C ILE A 180 10.67 2.50 -17.39
N SER A 181 11.48 3.54 -17.59
CA SER A 181 12.04 4.32 -16.50
C SER A 181 10.94 4.99 -15.68
N GLY A 182 11.01 4.84 -14.37
CA GLY A 182 9.96 5.34 -13.48
C GLY A 182 10.23 5.10 -11.99
N VAL A 183 9.19 5.35 -11.20
CA VAL A 183 9.09 5.00 -9.78
C VAL A 183 8.10 3.85 -9.66
N TRP A 184 8.54 2.73 -9.11
CA TRP A 184 7.79 1.48 -9.13
C TRP A 184 7.70 0.88 -7.74
N THR A 185 6.48 0.72 -7.22
CA THR A 185 6.24 0.09 -5.93
C THR A 185 5.81 -1.36 -6.13
N PHE A 186 6.54 -2.29 -5.54
CA PHE A 186 6.16 -3.70 -5.46
C PHE A 186 5.38 -3.93 -4.18
N CYS A 187 4.17 -4.47 -4.31
CA CYS A 187 3.26 -4.77 -3.22
C CYS A 187 3.44 -6.24 -2.83
N LEU A 188 4.01 -6.51 -1.68
CA LEU A 188 4.25 -7.86 -1.18
C LEU A 188 3.34 -8.15 0.01
N HIS A 189 2.89 -9.40 0.12
CA HIS A 189 2.06 -9.90 1.22
C HIS A 189 2.85 -10.99 1.95
N PRO A 190 3.70 -10.66 2.92
CA PRO A 190 4.61 -11.62 3.55
C PRO A 190 3.92 -12.89 4.03
N SER A 191 2.75 -12.77 4.65
CA SER A 191 1.98 -13.92 5.16
C SER A 191 1.66 -14.98 4.11
N THR A 192 1.52 -14.59 2.83
CA THR A 192 1.16 -15.50 1.74
C THR A 192 2.33 -15.91 0.85
N MET A 193 3.53 -15.35 1.09
CA MET A 193 4.72 -15.68 0.31
C MET A 193 5.20 -17.12 0.57
N THR A 194 5.65 -17.75 -0.49
CA THR A 194 6.35 -19.04 -0.44
C THR A 194 7.87 -18.83 -0.32
N ASP A 195 8.62 -19.86 0.01
CA ASP A 195 10.10 -19.80 0.03
C ASP A 195 10.65 -19.31 -1.31
N ALA A 196 10.11 -19.81 -2.43
CA ALA A 196 10.51 -19.36 -3.76
C ALA A 196 10.23 -17.85 -3.98
N ASN A 197 9.17 -17.30 -3.40
CA ASN A 197 8.91 -15.84 -3.47
C ASN A 197 9.95 -15.04 -2.67
N PHE A 198 10.34 -15.53 -1.48
CA PHE A 198 11.41 -14.92 -0.69
C PHE A 198 12.74 -14.95 -1.43
N GLU A 199 13.12 -16.12 -1.97
CA GLU A 199 14.36 -16.28 -2.76
C GLU A 199 14.40 -15.36 -3.98
N ALA A 200 13.30 -15.30 -4.76
CA ALA A 200 13.20 -14.40 -5.92
C ALA A 200 13.30 -12.92 -5.51
N THR A 201 12.69 -12.56 -4.38
CA THR A 201 12.78 -11.20 -3.83
C THR A 201 14.22 -10.89 -3.41
N GLU A 202 14.91 -11.81 -2.74
CA GLU A 202 16.30 -11.64 -2.32
C GLU A 202 17.23 -11.45 -3.51
N ILE A 203 17.11 -12.30 -4.54
CA ILE A 203 17.90 -12.16 -5.78
C ILE A 203 17.69 -10.77 -6.38
N PHE A 204 16.44 -10.33 -6.49
CA PHE A 204 16.14 -9.01 -7.05
C PHE A 204 16.69 -7.86 -6.20
N LEU A 205 16.58 -7.94 -4.87
CA LEU A 205 17.16 -6.94 -3.96
C LEU A 205 18.67 -6.85 -4.12
N LYS A 206 19.35 -7.99 -4.27
CA LYS A 206 20.81 -8.07 -4.47
C LYS A 206 21.24 -7.45 -5.80
N GLU A 207 20.53 -7.74 -6.88
CA GLU A 207 20.86 -7.26 -8.23
C GLU A 207 20.56 -5.77 -8.42
N HIS A 208 19.53 -5.24 -7.74
CA HIS A 208 19.02 -3.88 -7.92
C HIS A 208 19.18 -2.99 -6.69
N LYS A 209 20.07 -3.34 -5.77
CA LYS A 209 20.22 -2.66 -4.47
C LYS A 209 20.26 -1.12 -4.57
N GLU A 210 21.01 -0.59 -5.53
CA GLU A 210 21.22 0.85 -5.72
C GLU A 210 19.99 1.57 -6.32
N GLU A 211 19.02 0.84 -6.81
CA GLU A 211 17.79 1.38 -7.38
C GLU A 211 16.67 1.49 -6.34
N PHE A 212 16.82 0.80 -5.20
CA PHE A 212 15.85 0.92 -4.11
C PHE A 212 16.00 2.22 -3.36
N VAL A 213 14.86 2.87 -3.14
CA VAL A 213 14.74 4.13 -2.40
C VAL A 213 13.68 4.00 -1.30
N SER A 214 13.70 4.88 -0.31
CA SER A 214 12.61 4.94 0.68
C SER A 214 11.49 5.86 0.22
N PHE A 215 10.28 5.65 0.73
CA PHE A 215 9.14 6.54 0.46
C PHE A 215 9.41 7.97 0.93
N GLU A 216 10.08 8.13 2.06
CA GLU A 216 10.44 9.43 2.64
C GLU A 216 11.51 10.19 1.82
N SER A 217 12.26 9.50 0.94
CA SER A 217 13.26 10.11 0.06
C SER A 217 12.71 10.57 -1.30
N LEU A 218 11.43 10.32 -1.56
CA LEU A 218 10.80 10.79 -2.79
C LEU A 218 10.63 12.31 -2.76
N ASP A 219 11.05 12.97 -3.84
CA ASP A 219 10.69 14.36 -4.05
C ASP A 219 9.21 14.43 -4.49
N LEU A 220 8.37 14.85 -3.57
CA LEU A 220 6.93 15.01 -3.76
C LEU A 220 6.51 16.48 -3.89
N ASP A 221 7.48 17.39 -3.91
CA ASP A 221 7.22 18.80 -4.14
C ASP A 221 7.02 19.08 -5.64
N ASN A 222 6.21 20.05 -5.96
CA ASN A 222 5.98 20.53 -7.33
C ASN A 222 5.53 19.45 -8.35
N LEU A 223 4.84 18.42 -7.88
CA LEU A 223 4.29 17.39 -8.75
C LEU A 223 3.24 17.96 -9.70
N ARG A 224 3.32 17.52 -10.96
CA ARG A 224 2.31 17.81 -11.99
C ARG A 224 1.17 16.79 -11.91
N GLY A 225 0.07 17.09 -12.60
CA GLY A 225 -1.01 16.14 -12.81
C GLY A 225 -0.55 14.92 -13.63
N LYS A 226 -1.38 13.88 -13.65
CA LYS A 226 -1.13 12.65 -14.43
C LYS A 226 -0.95 12.98 -15.91
N GLY A 227 0.18 12.55 -16.48
CA GLY A 227 0.52 12.80 -17.87
C GLY A 227 -0.36 12.01 -18.87
N LEU A 228 -0.33 12.40 -20.14
CA LEU A 228 -1.08 11.68 -21.20
C LEU A 228 -0.60 10.23 -21.34
N LEU A 229 0.71 9.99 -21.31
CA LEU A 229 1.28 8.64 -21.35
C LEU A 229 0.77 7.78 -20.20
N ASP A 230 0.86 8.27 -18.97
CA ASP A 230 0.38 7.56 -17.79
C ASP A 230 -1.14 7.31 -17.82
N SER A 231 -1.90 8.24 -18.39
CA SER A 231 -3.33 8.09 -18.59
C SER A 231 -3.65 6.99 -19.61
N LEU A 232 -2.89 6.89 -20.70
CA LEU A 232 -3.04 5.83 -21.69
C LEU A 232 -2.59 4.48 -21.13
N LEU A 233 -1.46 4.41 -20.42
CA LEU A 233 -0.99 3.19 -19.77
C LEU A 233 -2.01 2.67 -18.76
N SER A 234 -2.58 3.55 -17.95
CA SER A 234 -3.61 3.22 -16.97
C SER A 234 -4.86 2.63 -17.65
N LYS A 235 -5.35 3.29 -18.71
CA LYS A 235 -6.50 2.79 -19.48
C LYS A 235 -6.22 1.43 -20.13
N ALA A 236 -5.05 1.27 -20.74
CA ALA A 236 -4.65 0.01 -21.36
C ALA A 236 -4.53 -1.14 -20.32
N TYR A 237 -3.95 -0.84 -19.15
CA TYR A 237 -3.84 -1.78 -18.05
C TYR A 237 -5.21 -2.27 -17.58
N PHE A 238 -6.14 -1.37 -17.28
CA PHE A 238 -7.48 -1.73 -16.80
C PHE A 238 -8.31 -2.42 -17.90
N LEU A 239 -8.20 -2.02 -19.15
CA LEU A 239 -8.87 -2.70 -20.28
C LEU A 239 -8.36 -4.13 -20.41
N ARG A 240 -7.03 -4.35 -20.42
CA ARG A 240 -6.44 -5.70 -20.48
C ARG A 240 -6.89 -6.56 -19.30
N ARG A 241 -7.00 -5.99 -18.10
CA ARG A 241 -7.46 -6.70 -16.92
C ARG A 241 -8.93 -7.12 -17.06
N LYS A 242 -9.79 -6.20 -17.53
CA LYS A 242 -11.22 -6.48 -17.77
C LYS A 242 -11.47 -7.58 -18.81
N LEU A 243 -10.55 -7.75 -19.79
CA LEU A 243 -10.65 -8.80 -20.81
C LEU A 243 -10.16 -10.17 -20.32
N ARG A 244 -9.52 -10.25 -19.14
CA ARG A 244 -9.01 -11.51 -18.57
C ARG A 244 -9.93 -12.10 -17.49
N HIS A 245 -10.92 -11.35 -17.08
CA HIS A 245 -11.97 -11.73 -16.12
C HIS A 245 -13.34 -11.65 -16.78
#